data_e95ab275b7909d0b8feb27b7d8832e68
#
_entry.id   e95ab275b7909d0b8feb27b7d8832e68
#
_cell.length_a   1.000
_cell.length_b   1.000
_cell.length_c   1.000
_cell.angle_alpha   90.00
_cell.angle_beta   90.00
_cell.angle_gamma   90.00
#
_symmetry.space_group_name_H-M   'P 1'
#
loop_
_entity.id
_entity.type
_entity.pdbx_description
1 polymer ?
#
loop_
_entity_poly.entity_id
_entity_poly.type
_entity_poly.pdbx_seq_one_letter_code
_entity_poly.pdbx_strand_id
1 'polypeptide(L)'
;MLDLIREKTDVRLAIRGKTHDQRVGKLMKILHWIKSFGRVFVFLPVFLFLGVNVGAADLSYDIIAEGDGETAQNGMQVSVHYQGRLTDGTIFDDSQKRGVPFSFILGSGQVIPGWEQGIAGMKIGEKRVLTIPPELGYGAAGAGGVIPPNATLVFDVELVAVTIPPKLADATPAELKAAQKKGVVVIDIRRAEEWAETGIIKGAHTITAFTQSGQLHPEFQTKFTAIVPTPDTSVMLYCRTGNRTGVIG
;
A
#
# COMPACT_ATOMS: atom_id res chain seq x y z
N MET A 1 -0.05 2.05 43.62
CA MET A 1 0.93 2.96 43.02
C MET A 1 0.96 2.75 41.52
N LEU A 2 -0.17 3.04 40.85
CA LEU A 2 -0.44 2.69 39.44
C LEU A 2 -1.27 3.78 38.74
N ASP A 3 -1.22 5.04 39.25
CA ASP A 3 -2.09 6.13 38.79
C ASP A 3 -1.37 7.34 38.17
N LEU A 4 -0.17 7.16 37.66
CA LEU A 4 0.62 8.27 37.10
C LEU A 4 1.10 7.99 35.65
N ILE A 5 0.23 7.41 34.80
CA ILE A 5 0.43 7.49 33.36
C ILE A 5 -0.86 8.00 32.74
N ARG A 6 -1.14 9.27 32.99
CA ARG A 6 -2.21 10.04 32.35
C ARG A 6 -1.58 11.21 31.62
N GLU A 7 -0.95 10.91 30.44
CA GLU A 7 -0.73 11.92 29.41
C GLU A 7 -0.38 11.21 28.09
N LYS A 8 -1.26 11.40 27.14
CA LYS A 8 -1.14 11.25 25.67
C LYS A 8 0.16 10.59 25.16
N THR A 9 0.23 9.28 25.26
CA THR A 9 1.24 8.50 24.55
C THR A 9 0.55 7.77 23.40
N ASP A 10 0.79 8.21 22.18
CA ASP A 10 0.35 7.52 20.99
C ASP A 10 1.18 6.24 20.83
N VAL A 11 0.51 5.10 20.94
CA VAL A 11 1.10 3.78 20.70
C VAL A 11 0.73 3.34 19.30
N ARG A 12 1.71 3.09 18.43
CA ARG A 12 1.45 2.58 17.08
C ARG A 12 1.74 1.11 16.99
N LEU A 13 0.78 0.36 16.44
CA LEU A 13 0.79 -1.08 16.28
C LEU A 13 1.14 -1.44 14.83
N ALA A 14 2.18 -2.24 14.63
CA ALA A 14 2.41 -2.94 13.38
C ALA A 14 1.91 -4.38 13.53
N ILE A 15 0.78 -4.74 12.92
CA ILE A 15 0.26 -6.11 12.94
C ILE A 15 0.43 -6.71 11.55
N ARG A 16 1.26 -7.73 11.45
CA ARG A 16 1.34 -8.60 10.29
C ARG A 16 0.64 -9.92 10.63
N GLY A 17 -0.57 -10.11 10.12
CA GLY A 17 -1.33 -11.34 10.38
C GLY A 17 -2.38 -11.55 9.29
N LYS A 18 -2.54 -12.79 8.85
CA LYS A 18 -3.59 -13.23 7.92
C LYS A 18 -4.95 -13.00 8.58
N THR A 19 -5.71 -12.02 8.09
CA THR A 19 -7.14 -11.93 8.42
C THR A 19 -7.91 -12.85 7.50
N HIS A 20 -8.32 -13.98 8.02
CA HIS A 20 -9.34 -14.81 7.39
C HIS A 20 -10.69 -14.13 7.63
N ASP A 21 -11.16 -13.32 6.67
CA ASP A 21 -12.47 -12.68 6.75
C ASP A 21 -13.55 -13.65 6.30
N GLN A 22 -14.28 -14.21 7.28
CA GLN A 22 -15.56 -14.87 7.05
C GLN A 22 -16.69 -13.85 7.22
N ARG A 23 -17.01 -13.08 6.18
CA ARG A 23 -18.31 -12.41 6.06
C ARG A 23 -18.79 -12.35 4.61
N VAL A 24 -19.15 -13.49 4.06
CA VAL A 24 -20.06 -13.55 2.92
C VAL A 24 -21.38 -14.14 3.42
N GLY A 25 -22.37 -13.31 3.56
CA GLY A 25 -23.72 -13.78 3.84
C GLY A 25 -24.65 -12.74 4.43
N LYS A 26 -25.11 -11.78 3.62
CA LYS A 26 -26.46 -11.21 3.73
C LYS A 26 -26.62 -10.00 2.81
N LEU A 27 -26.90 -10.24 1.54
CA LEU A 27 -27.56 -9.23 0.70
C LEU A 27 -28.33 -9.93 -0.45
N MET A 28 -29.38 -10.59 -0.08
CA MET A 28 -30.41 -11.01 -1.05
C MET A 28 -31.75 -10.88 -0.38
N LYS A 29 -32.41 -9.73 -0.57
CA LYS A 29 -33.86 -9.52 -0.48
C LYS A 29 -34.16 -8.02 -0.44
N ILE A 30 -34.23 -7.35 -1.57
CA ILE A 30 -35.13 -6.21 -1.83
C ILE A 30 -35.26 -6.12 -3.35
N LEU A 31 -36.14 -6.93 -3.91
CA LEU A 31 -36.72 -6.72 -5.25
C LEU A 31 -38.15 -7.25 -5.21
N HIS A 32 -39.05 -6.41 -4.74
CA HIS A 32 -40.49 -6.56 -5.05
C HIS A 32 -41.20 -5.34 -4.49
N TRP A 33 -41.44 -4.36 -5.28
CA TRP A 33 -42.61 -3.46 -5.16
C TRP A 33 -42.43 -2.20 -6.04
N ILE A 34 -42.74 -2.31 -7.32
CA ILE A 34 -43.29 -1.17 -8.10
C ILE A 34 -44.10 -1.81 -9.24
N LYS A 35 -45.38 -2.05 -8.99
CA LYS A 35 -46.40 -2.10 -10.04
C LYS A 35 -47.48 -1.14 -9.66
N SER A 36 -47.84 -0.33 -10.63
CA SER A 36 -49.02 0.55 -10.67
C SER A 36 -48.77 2.02 -10.36
N PHE A 37 -48.68 2.82 -11.42
CA PHE A 37 -49.53 4.00 -11.58
C PHE A 37 -49.33 4.62 -12.98
N GLY A 38 -50.39 4.76 -13.69
CA GLY A 38 -50.92 5.76 -14.60
C GLY A 38 -50.00 6.42 -15.67
N ARG A 39 -50.37 6.18 -16.92
CA ARG A 39 -49.94 6.93 -18.12
C ARG A 39 -50.25 8.41 -17.99
N VAL A 40 -49.23 9.24 -17.98
CA VAL A 40 -49.33 10.65 -18.45
C VAL A 40 -48.21 10.84 -19.46
N PHE A 41 -48.62 11.01 -20.74
CA PHE A 41 -47.71 11.41 -21.81
C PHE A 41 -47.43 12.91 -21.66
N VAL A 42 -46.25 13.29 -21.21
CA VAL A 42 -45.73 14.64 -21.38
C VAL A 42 -44.65 14.59 -22.44
N PHE A 43 -44.99 15.16 -23.61
CA PHE A 43 -44.02 15.43 -24.68
C PHE A 43 -43.03 16.49 -24.19
N LEU A 44 -41.84 16.08 -23.76
CA LEU A 44 -40.70 16.97 -23.62
C LEU A 44 -39.89 16.89 -24.92
N PRO A 45 -39.45 18.02 -25.50
CA PRO A 45 -38.57 17.99 -26.66
C PRO A 45 -37.21 17.46 -26.25
N VAL A 46 -36.84 16.31 -26.79
CA VAL A 46 -35.48 15.76 -26.66
C VAL A 46 -34.54 16.69 -27.43
N PHE A 47 -33.88 17.59 -26.70
CA PHE A 47 -32.66 18.22 -27.18
C PHE A 47 -31.57 17.15 -27.23
N LEU A 48 -31.34 16.65 -28.44
CA LEU A 48 -30.21 15.77 -28.74
C LEU A 48 -28.92 16.60 -28.60
N PHE A 49 -28.37 16.70 -27.38
CA PHE A 49 -26.99 17.13 -27.23
C PHE A 49 -26.13 15.97 -27.76
N LEU A 50 -25.68 16.11 -28.99
CA LEU A 50 -24.53 15.41 -29.52
C LEU A 50 -23.31 15.87 -28.70
N GLY A 51 -23.18 15.32 -27.48
CA GLY A 51 -21.94 15.40 -26.75
C GLY A 51 -20.90 14.62 -27.54
N VAL A 52 -19.97 15.33 -28.14
CA VAL A 52 -18.72 14.73 -28.60
C VAL A 52 -18.05 14.18 -27.35
N ASN A 53 -18.24 12.90 -27.09
CA ASN A 53 -17.38 12.16 -26.15
C ASN A 53 -16.01 12.15 -26.84
N VAL A 54 -15.16 13.13 -26.50
CA VAL A 54 -13.72 12.95 -26.67
C VAL A 54 -13.38 11.88 -25.64
N GLY A 55 -13.40 10.62 -26.08
CA GLY A 55 -13.04 9.49 -25.24
C GLY A 55 -11.63 9.76 -24.73
N ALA A 56 -11.47 9.92 -23.42
CA ALA A 56 -10.18 9.76 -22.81
C ALA A 56 -9.64 8.42 -23.30
N ALA A 57 -8.44 8.39 -23.81
CA ALA A 57 -7.84 7.14 -24.24
C ALA A 57 -7.72 6.25 -23.00
N ASP A 58 -8.39 5.10 -23.03
CA ASP A 58 -8.39 4.17 -21.90
C ASP A 58 -7.06 3.38 -21.86
N LEU A 59 -6.62 3.02 -20.66
CA LEU A 59 -5.58 2.02 -20.49
C LEU A 59 -5.99 0.73 -21.20
N SER A 60 -5.09 0.17 -22.01
CA SER A 60 -5.23 -1.19 -22.52
C SER A 60 -4.08 -2.07 -22.05
N TYR A 61 -4.34 -3.38 -21.90
CA TYR A 61 -3.30 -4.34 -21.60
C TYR A 61 -3.58 -5.70 -22.24
N ASP A 62 -2.50 -6.40 -22.57
CA ASP A 62 -2.50 -7.78 -23.05
C ASP A 62 -1.82 -8.66 -22.00
N ILE A 63 -2.45 -9.79 -21.66
CA ILE A 63 -1.84 -10.80 -20.78
C ILE A 63 -0.96 -11.70 -21.65
N ILE A 64 0.35 -11.67 -21.40
CA ILE A 64 1.34 -12.46 -22.15
C ILE A 64 1.57 -13.82 -21.48
N ALA A 65 1.47 -13.86 -20.17
CA ALA A 65 1.52 -15.09 -19.38
C ALA A 65 0.63 -14.95 -18.14
N GLU A 66 -0.15 -15.98 -17.88
CA GLU A 66 -0.95 -16.05 -16.66
C GLU A 66 -0.06 -16.33 -15.44
N GLY A 67 -0.43 -15.76 -14.30
CA GLY A 67 0.15 -16.08 -13.00
C GLY A 67 -0.79 -16.96 -12.18
N ASP A 68 -0.23 -17.70 -11.24
CA ASP A 68 -0.97 -18.60 -10.34
C ASP A 68 -0.85 -18.22 -8.85
N GLY A 69 -0.03 -17.21 -8.55
CA GLY A 69 0.21 -16.76 -7.18
C GLY A 69 -0.84 -15.79 -6.63
N GLU A 70 -0.49 -15.09 -5.55
CA GLU A 70 -1.35 -14.12 -4.88
C GLU A 70 -1.69 -12.95 -5.80
N THR A 71 -2.95 -12.46 -5.70
CA THR A 71 -3.45 -11.36 -6.54
C THR A 71 -3.10 -10.01 -5.92
N ALA A 72 -2.53 -9.10 -6.72
CA ALA A 72 -2.24 -7.72 -6.34
C ALA A 72 -3.53 -6.93 -6.08
N GLN A 73 -3.65 -6.34 -4.90
CA GLN A 73 -4.79 -5.52 -4.48
C GLN A 73 -4.31 -4.17 -3.93
N ASN A 74 -5.17 -3.16 -3.98
CA ASN A 74 -4.85 -1.86 -3.40
C ASN A 74 -4.48 -1.98 -1.91
N GLY A 75 -3.44 -1.26 -1.50
CA GLY A 75 -2.87 -1.31 -0.17
C GLY A 75 -1.80 -2.39 0.03
N MET A 76 -1.59 -3.28 -0.93
CA MET A 76 -0.49 -4.25 -0.90
C MET A 76 0.78 -3.64 -1.50
N GLN A 77 1.93 -4.03 -0.97
CA GLN A 77 3.21 -3.77 -1.61
C GLN A 77 3.41 -4.79 -2.72
N VAL A 78 3.61 -4.31 -3.93
CA VAL A 78 3.89 -5.12 -5.11
C VAL A 78 5.33 -4.91 -5.54
N SER A 79 5.96 -5.97 -6.06
CA SER A 79 7.29 -5.91 -6.65
C SER A 79 7.21 -6.41 -8.08
N VAL A 80 7.69 -5.60 -9.02
CA VAL A 80 7.60 -5.90 -10.45
C VAL A 80 8.95 -5.79 -11.14
N HIS A 81 9.21 -6.69 -12.10
CA HIS A 81 10.15 -6.42 -13.16
C HIS A 81 9.43 -5.75 -14.32
N TYR A 82 10.09 -4.81 -14.96
CA TYR A 82 9.51 -4.11 -16.10
C TYR A 82 10.54 -3.55 -17.07
N GLN A 83 10.10 -3.34 -18.30
CA GLN A 83 10.78 -2.53 -19.30
C GLN A 83 9.79 -1.52 -19.88
N GLY A 84 10.14 -0.24 -19.78
CA GLY A 84 9.36 0.87 -20.32
C GLY A 84 9.93 1.35 -21.65
N ARG A 85 9.07 1.48 -22.68
CA ARG A 85 9.44 1.99 -24.00
C ARG A 85 8.39 2.94 -24.55
N LEU A 86 8.82 3.78 -25.49
CA LEU A 86 7.93 4.58 -26.34
C LEU A 86 7.33 3.70 -27.45
N THR A 87 6.35 4.22 -28.17
CA THR A 87 5.71 3.51 -29.30
C THR A 87 6.63 3.28 -30.49
N ASP A 88 7.73 4.03 -30.59
CA ASP A 88 8.78 3.83 -31.60
C ASP A 88 9.81 2.75 -31.21
N GLY A 89 9.64 2.16 -30.01
CA GLY A 89 10.54 1.14 -29.46
C GLY A 89 11.70 1.68 -28.62
N THR A 90 11.84 2.99 -28.47
CA THR A 90 12.88 3.60 -27.64
C THR A 90 12.67 3.22 -26.17
N ILE A 91 13.60 2.47 -25.58
CA ILE A 91 13.58 2.05 -24.17
C ILE A 91 14.06 3.22 -23.31
N PHE A 92 13.24 3.65 -22.35
CA PHE A 92 13.58 4.72 -21.42
C PHE A 92 13.87 4.23 -20.00
N ASP A 93 13.39 3.06 -19.60
CA ASP A 93 13.67 2.48 -18.29
C ASP A 93 13.56 0.95 -18.30
N ASP A 94 14.38 0.29 -17.45
CA ASP A 94 14.45 -1.18 -17.41
C ASP A 94 14.96 -1.64 -16.03
N SER A 95 14.08 -2.31 -15.27
CA SER A 95 14.42 -2.81 -13.94
C SER A 95 15.37 -4.01 -14.00
N GLN A 96 15.36 -4.81 -15.08
CA GLN A 96 16.22 -5.97 -15.20
C GLN A 96 17.69 -5.54 -15.39
N LYS A 97 17.92 -4.42 -16.09
CA LYS A 97 19.28 -3.84 -16.19
C LYS A 97 19.83 -3.38 -14.83
N ARG A 98 18.96 -3.03 -13.88
CA ARG A 98 19.34 -2.70 -12.51
C ARG A 98 19.53 -3.93 -11.63
N GLY A 99 19.07 -5.09 -12.04
CA GLY A 99 19.16 -6.36 -11.31
C GLY A 99 18.23 -6.49 -10.11
N VAL A 100 17.33 -5.52 -9.89
CA VAL A 100 16.39 -5.51 -8.76
C VAL A 100 14.98 -5.13 -9.24
N PRO A 101 13.93 -5.80 -8.72
CA PRO A 101 12.55 -5.41 -9.01
C PRO A 101 12.23 -4.05 -8.36
N PHE A 102 11.31 -3.33 -8.97
CA PHE A 102 10.77 -2.10 -8.41
C PHE A 102 9.58 -2.41 -7.51
N SER A 103 9.57 -1.86 -6.29
CA SER A 103 8.53 -2.10 -5.30
C SER A 103 7.81 -0.81 -4.92
N PHE A 104 6.48 -0.88 -4.82
CA PHE A 104 5.64 0.24 -4.39
C PHE A 104 4.33 -0.29 -3.76
N ILE A 105 3.59 0.59 -3.07
CA ILE A 105 2.28 0.25 -2.51
C ILE A 105 1.22 0.58 -3.55
N LEU A 106 0.52 -0.44 -4.04
CA LEU A 106 -0.54 -0.30 -5.05
C LEU A 106 -1.72 0.53 -4.51
N GLY A 107 -2.19 1.48 -5.29
CA GLY A 107 -3.28 2.39 -4.91
C GLY A 107 -2.85 3.57 -4.04
N SER A 108 -1.53 3.79 -3.84
CA SER A 108 -1.02 4.89 -3.00
C SER A 108 -0.66 6.17 -3.78
N GLY A 109 -0.72 6.14 -5.11
CA GLY A 109 -0.29 7.26 -5.95
C GLY A 109 1.22 7.44 -6.06
N GLN A 110 2.01 6.42 -5.73
CA GLN A 110 3.48 6.43 -5.84
C GLN A 110 3.96 6.29 -7.28
N VAL A 111 3.11 5.83 -8.17
CA VAL A 111 3.39 5.58 -9.58
C VAL A 111 2.34 6.26 -10.47
N ILE A 112 2.57 6.29 -11.78
CA ILE A 112 1.61 6.84 -12.74
C ILE A 112 0.26 6.10 -12.69
N PRO A 113 -0.87 6.80 -12.94
CA PRO A 113 -2.21 6.18 -12.87
C PRO A 113 -2.37 4.92 -13.72
N GLY A 114 -1.71 4.86 -14.87
CA GLY A 114 -1.72 3.69 -15.74
C GLY A 114 -1.11 2.43 -15.09
N TRP A 115 -0.12 2.59 -14.22
CA TRP A 115 0.44 1.49 -13.45
C TRP A 115 -0.48 1.05 -12.32
N GLU A 116 -1.07 2.01 -11.59
CA GLU A 116 -2.04 1.71 -10.52
C GLU A 116 -3.20 0.87 -11.04
N GLN A 117 -3.69 1.19 -12.24
CA GLN A 117 -4.79 0.48 -12.87
C GLN A 117 -4.34 -0.83 -13.54
N GLY A 118 -3.20 -0.81 -14.24
CA GLY A 118 -2.73 -1.93 -15.06
C GLY A 118 -2.16 -3.09 -14.25
N ILE A 119 -1.65 -2.83 -13.04
CA ILE A 119 -1.06 -3.84 -12.15
C ILE A 119 -2.11 -4.39 -11.17
N ALA A 120 -3.16 -3.62 -10.87
CA ALA A 120 -4.26 -4.10 -10.06
C ALA A 120 -4.85 -5.39 -10.65
N GLY A 121 -5.04 -6.40 -9.80
CA GLY A 121 -5.59 -7.68 -10.22
C GLY A 121 -4.59 -8.63 -10.89
N MET A 122 -3.33 -8.23 -11.13
CA MET A 122 -2.29 -9.18 -11.56
C MET A 122 -2.03 -10.23 -10.48
N LYS A 123 -1.68 -11.43 -10.89
CA LYS A 123 -1.22 -12.51 -10.01
C LYS A 123 0.31 -12.63 -10.06
N ILE A 124 0.92 -13.09 -8.97
CA ILE A 124 2.37 -13.38 -8.99
C ILE A 124 2.68 -14.35 -10.12
N GLY A 125 3.69 -14.04 -10.93
CA GLY A 125 4.08 -14.76 -12.14
C GLY A 125 3.41 -14.27 -13.42
N GLU A 126 2.37 -13.44 -13.32
CA GLU A 126 1.68 -12.88 -14.48
C GLU A 126 2.55 -11.84 -15.19
N LYS A 127 2.48 -11.85 -16.54
CA LYS A 127 3.13 -10.88 -17.41
C LYS A 127 2.09 -10.16 -18.24
N ARG A 128 2.15 -8.84 -18.24
CA ARG A 128 1.29 -7.95 -19.06
C ARG A 128 2.11 -7.01 -19.91
N VAL A 129 1.58 -6.67 -21.08
CA VAL A 129 1.99 -5.48 -21.82
C VAL A 129 0.94 -4.41 -21.57
N LEU A 130 1.32 -3.32 -20.90
CA LEU A 130 0.44 -2.18 -20.65
C LEU A 130 0.68 -1.12 -21.72
N THR A 131 -0.39 -0.65 -22.37
CA THR A 131 -0.36 0.53 -23.23
C THR A 131 -1.07 1.68 -22.52
N ILE A 132 -0.30 2.67 -22.11
CA ILE A 132 -0.73 3.74 -21.23
C ILE A 132 -0.80 5.05 -22.01
N PRO A 133 -1.98 5.64 -22.16
CA PRO A 133 -2.14 6.92 -22.83
C PRO A 133 -1.53 8.05 -22.00
N PRO A 134 -1.23 9.21 -22.60
CA PRO A 134 -0.56 10.32 -21.93
C PRO A 134 -1.24 10.76 -20.62
N GLU A 135 -2.57 10.76 -20.57
CA GLU A 135 -3.38 11.21 -19.45
C GLU A 135 -3.20 10.33 -18.21
N LEU A 136 -2.85 9.06 -18.41
CA LEU A 136 -2.54 8.09 -17.36
C LEU A 136 -1.03 7.89 -17.16
N GLY A 137 -0.22 8.63 -17.92
CA GLY A 137 1.24 8.65 -17.87
C GLY A 137 1.79 9.98 -17.39
N TYR A 138 2.64 10.61 -18.21
CA TYR A 138 3.31 11.88 -17.88
C TYR A 138 2.69 13.11 -18.58
N GLY A 139 1.59 12.93 -19.29
CA GLY A 139 0.80 14.01 -19.88
C GLY A 139 1.58 14.95 -20.82
N ALA A 140 1.14 16.20 -20.86
CA ALA A 140 1.74 17.25 -21.68
C ALA A 140 3.14 17.69 -21.23
N ALA A 141 3.57 17.31 -20.03
CA ALA A 141 4.90 17.66 -19.51
C ALA A 141 5.99 16.70 -20.00
N GLY A 142 5.67 15.44 -20.26
CA GLY A 142 6.67 14.39 -20.45
C GLY A 142 7.50 14.15 -19.19
N ALA A 143 8.63 13.45 -19.29
CA ALA A 143 9.50 13.19 -18.16
C ALA A 143 10.97 13.00 -18.55
N GLY A 144 11.87 13.54 -17.72
CA GLY A 144 13.31 13.26 -17.71
C GLY A 144 14.06 13.57 -19.04
N GLY A 145 13.47 14.33 -19.95
CA GLY A 145 14.07 14.61 -21.27
C GLY A 145 14.08 13.41 -22.23
N VAL A 146 13.65 12.22 -21.79
CA VAL A 146 13.57 11.00 -22.60
C VAL A 146 12.15 10.62 -22.95
N ILE A 147 11.16 11.04 -22.20
CA ILE A 147 9.74 10.84 -22.48
C ILE A 147 9.16 12.17 -23.01
N PRO A 148 8.79 12.23 -24.31
CA PRO A 148 8.26 13.46 -24.90
C PRO A 148 6.90 13.86 -24.30
N PRO A 149 6.47 15.13 -24.47
CA PRO A 149 5.12 15.54 -24.19
C PRO A 149 4.08 14.69 -24.95
N ASN A 150 3.00 14.35 -24.28
CA ASN A 150 1.89 13.56 -24.81
C ASN A 150 2.29 12.18 -25.37
N ALA A 151 3.34 11.57 -24.81
CA ALA A 151 3.77 10.25 -25.22
C ALA A 151 2.85 9.15 -24.66
N THR A 152 2.44 8.23 -25.53
CA THR A 152 1.92 6.92 -25.12
C THR A 152 3.08 6.03 -24.68
N LEU A 153 2.94 5.38 -23.54
CA LEU A 153 3.96 4.53 -22.96
C LEU A 153 3.57 3.05 -23.10
N VAL A 154 4.55 2.21 -23.36
CA VAL A 154 4.36 0.76 -23.40
C VAL A 154 5.27 0.15 -22.35
N PHE A 155 4.68 -0.66 -21.46
CA PHE A 155 5.45 -1.36 -20.43
C PHE A 155 5.22 -2.87 -20.51
N ASP A 156 6.29 -3.63 -20.62
CA ASP A 156 6.28 -5.06 -20.33
C ASP A 156 6.47 -5.19 -18.82
N VAL A 157 5.51 -5.78 -18.11
CA VAL A 157 5.51 -5.88 -16.64
C VAL A 157 5.35 -7.33 -16.22
N GLU A 158 6.16 -7.78 -15.28
CA GLU A 158 6.04 -9.07 -14.60
C GLU A 158 5.86 -8.83 -13.09
N LEU A 159 4.78 -9.34 -12.51
CA LEU A 159 4.57 -9.29 -11.07
C LEU A 159 5.33 -10.44 -10.39
N VAL A 160 6.36 -10.10 -9.60
CA VAL A 160 7.22 -11.10 -8.94
C VAL A 160 6.91 -11.33 -7.47
N ALA A 161 6.34 -10.34 -6.79
CA ALA A 161 5.94 -10.52 -5.39
C ALA A 161 4.78 -9.59 -5.01
N VAL A 162 3.97 -10.09 -4.07
CA VAL A 162 2.94 -9.32 -3.36
C VAL A 162 3.15 -9.52 -1.88
N THR A 163 3.17 -8.43 -1.11
CA THR A 163 3.23 -8.49 0.35
C THR A 163 2.24 -7.51 0.95
N ILE A 164 1.64 -7.90 2.07
CA ILE A 164 0.81 -6.96 2.83
C ILE A 164 1.76 -6.10 3.65
N PRO A 165 1.85 -4.77 3.40
CA PRO A 165 2.69 -3.91 4.21
C PRO A 165 2.19 -3.93 5.66
N PRO A 166 3.07 -3.83 6.64
CA PRO A 166 2.66 -3.76 8.04
C PRO A 166 1.74 -2.56 8.23
N LYS A 167 0.51 -2.83 8.67
CA LYS A 167 -0.44 -1.76 8.96
C LYS A 167 -0.07 -1.13 10.29
N LEU A 168 0.44 0.08 10.25
CA LEU A 168 0.62 0.90 11.43
C LEU A 168 -0.74 1.42 11.88
N ALA A 169 -1.15 1.09 13.08
CA ALA A 169 -2.33 1.62 13.73
C ALA A 169 -1.95 2.11 15.13
N ASP A 170 -2.57 3.21 15.56
CA ASP A 170 -2.41 3.67 16.93
C ASP A 170 -3.12 2.70 17.86
N ALA A 171 -2.47 2.33 18.98
CA ALA A 171 -3.02 1.43 19.96
C ALA A 171 -3.12 2.10 21.32
N THR A 172 -4.19 1.78 22.04
CA THR A 172 -4.39 2.22 23.41
C THR A 172 -3.55 1.38 24.38
N PRO A 173 -3.27 1.87 25.60
CA PRO A 173 -2.61 1.06 26.65
C PRO A 173 -3.34 -0.24 26.99
N ALA A 174 -4.67 -0.29 26.82
CA ALA A 174 -5.46 -1.50 27.03
C ALA A 174 -5.20 -2.54 25.94
N GLU A 175 -5.13 -2.12 24.69
CA GLU A 175 -4.80 -2.97 23.53
C GLU A 175 -3.38 -3.49 23.63
N LEU A 176 -2.42 -2.67 24.05
CA LEU A 176 -1.05 -3.10 24.32
C LEU A 176 -0.99 -4.24 25.36
N LYS A 177 -1.68 -4.07 26.49
CA LYS A 177 -1.75 -5.13 27.53
C LYS A 177 -2.44 -6.40 27.01
N ALA A 178 -3.48 -6.25 26.20
CA ALA A 178 -4.18 -7.38 25.58
C ALA A 178 -3.29 -8.12 24.56
N ALA A 179 -2.51 -7.37 23.77
CA ALA A 179 -1.56 -7.92 22.80
C ALA A 179 -0.43 -8.70 23.48
N GLN A 180 0.15 -8.14 24.54
CA GLN A 180 1.16 -8.85 25.35
C GLN A 180 0.65 -10.18 25.90
N LYS A 181 -0.60 -10.24 26.39
CA LYS A 181 -1.21 -11.50 26.84
C LYS A 181 -1.37 -12.54 25.75
N LYS A 182 -1.45 -12.11 24.49
CA LYS A 182 -1.52 -12.97 23.30
C LYS A 182 -0.15 -13.32 22.71
N GLY A 183 0.94 -12.94 23.38
CA GLY A 183 2.30 -13.22 22.93
C GLY A 183 2.84 -12.28 21.86
N VAL A 184 2.18 -11.14 21.61
CA VAL A 184 2.72 -10.11 20.71
C VAL A 184 3.97 -9.51 21.31
N VAL A 185 5.04 -9.45 20.53
CA VAL A 185 6.33 -8.87 20.95
C VAL A 185 6.19 -7.35 21.03
N VAL A 186 6.43 -6.77 22.20
CA VAL A 186 6.43 -5.31 22.40
C VAL A 186 7.86 -4.82 22.45
N ILE A 187 8.18 -3.83 21.61
CA ILE A 187 9.51 -3.24 21.54
C ILE A 187 9.39 -1.73 21.80
N ASP A 188 10.05 -1.28 22.85
CA ASP A 188 10.19 0.14 23.18
C ASP A 188 11.42 0.69 22.45
N ILE A 189 11.16 1.52 21.42
CA ILE A 189 12.19 2.06 20.52
C ILE A 189 12.70 3.45 20.95
N ARG A 190 12.39 3.88 22.15
CA ARG A 190 12.87 5.14 22.72
C ARG A 190 14.36 5.08 23.04
N ARG A 191 14.93 6.21 23.42
CA ARG A 191 16.33 6.30 23.86
C ARG A 191 16.46 5.95 25.36
N ALA A 192 17.67 5.60 25.78
CA ALA A 192 17.95 5.22 27.15
C ALA A 192 17.59 6.30 28.18
N GLU A 193 17.78 7.56 27.83
CA GLU A 193 17.41 8.71 28.67
C GLU A 193 15.90 8.78 28.89
N GLU A 194 15.11 8.50 27.85
CA GLU A 194 13.65 8.50 27.92
C GLU A 194 13.13 7.34 28.79
N TRP A 195 13.80 6.18 28.77
CA TRP A 195 13.48 5.07 29.67
C TRP A 195 13.77 5.42 31.14
N ALA A 196 14.86 6.14 31.39
CA ALA A 196 15.22 6.57 32.74
C ALA A 196 14.20 7.57 33.32
N GLU A 197 13.70 8.48 32.50
CA GLU A 197 12.71 9.50 32.90
C GLU A 197 11.31 8.92 33.17
N THR A 198 10.83 8.01 32.32
CA THR A 198 9.41 7.64 32.28
C THR A 198 9.17 6.16 32.57
N GLY A 199 10.23 5.38 32.80
CA GLY A 199 10.17 3.94 32.97
C GLY A 199 9.98 3.19 31.66
N ILE A 200 9.94 1.86 31.77
CA ILE A 200 9.82 0.90 30.66
C ILE A 200 8.50 0.14 30.81
N ILE A 201 7.85 -0.18 29.71
CA ILE A 201 6.67 -1.05 29.71
C ILE A 201 7.10 -2.44 30.17
N LYS A 202 6.47 -2.96 31.23
CA LYS A 202 6.79 -4.29 31.78
C LYS A 202 6.65 -5.35 30.68
N GLY A 203 7.74 -6.10 30.44
CA GLY A 203 7.78 -7.17 29.44
C GLY A 203 8.05 -6.68 28.01
N ALA A 204 8.33 -5.40 27.80
CA ALA A 204 8.80 -4.91 26.51
C ALA A 204 10.33 -5.09 26.38
N HIS A 205 10.77 -5.38 25.16
CA HIS A 205 12.17 -5.28 24.78
C HIS A 205 12.52 -3.81 24.55
N THR A 206 13.75 -3.41 24.86
CA THR A 206 14.22 -2.04 24.67
C THR A 206 15.30 -2.01 23.59
N ILE A 207 15.08 -1.22 22.54
CA ILE A 207 16.05 -0.99 21.48
C ILE A 207 16.02 0.50 21.11
N THR A 208 17.14 1.20 21.28
CA THR A 208 17.24 2.58 20.76
C THR A 208 17.20 2.55 19.23
N ALA A 209 16.14 3.08 18.64
CA ALA A 209 16.00 3.09 17.19
C ALA A 209 16.74 4.27 16.52
N PHE A 210 16.81 5.41 17.19
CA PHE A 210 17.39 6.63 16.60
C PHE A 210 18.42 7.26 17.52
N THR A 211 19.48 7.76 16.92
CA THR A 211 20.50 8.60 17.60
C THR A 211 19.90 9.96 18.00
N GLN A 212 20.63 10.75 18.75
CA GLN A 212 20.25 12.13 19.10
C GLN A 212 20.09 13.02 17.86
N SER A 213 20.85 12.75 16.79
CA SER A 213 20.75 13.45 15.50
C SER A 213 19.56 12.99 14.63
N GLY A 214 18.74 12.02 15.10
CA GLY A 214 17.59 11.51 14.36
C GLY A 214 17.90 10.47 13.28
N GLN A 215 19.16 10.04 13.18
CA GLN A 215 19.56 8.96 12.27
C GLN A 215 19.24 7.60 12.88
N LEU A 216 18.98 6.59 12.04
CA LEU A 216 18.78 5.22 12.50
C LEU A 216 20.04 4.75 13.24
N HIS A 217 19.85 4.15 14.45
CA HIS A 217 20.96 3.67 15.25
C HIS A 217 21.64 2.48 14.55
N PRO A 218 22.96 2.45 14.42
CA PRO A 218 23.68 1.41 13.67
C PRO A 218 23.38 -0.03 14.12
N GLU A 219 23.11 -0.23 15.39
CA GLU A 219 22.81 -1.56 15.97
C GLU A 219 21.31 -1.91 15.91
N PHE A 220 20.46 -0.98 15.46
CA PHE A 220 19.01 -1.21 15.52
C PHE A 220 18.60 -2.46 14.74
N GLN A 221 19.04 -2.57 13.48
CA GLN A 221 18.71 -3.70 12.61
C GLN A 221 19.10 -5.04 13.26
N THR A 222 20.31 -5.15 13.75
CA THR A 222 20.83 -6.39 14.36
C THR A 222 20.04 -6.78 15.61
N LYS A 223 19.78 -5.82 16.50
CA LYS A 223 19.00 -6.05 17.72
C LYS A 223 17.54 -6.37 17.41
N PHE A 224 16.96 -5.68 16.44
CA PHE A 224 15.57 -5.93 16.01
C PHE A 224 15.41 -7.34 15.46
N THR A 225 16.28 -7.77 14.53
CA THR A 225 16.24 -9.10 13.93
C THR A 225 16.45 -10.21 14.95
N ALA A 226 17.25 -9.98 16.00
CA ALA A 226 17.44 -10.94 17.08
C ALA A 226 16.15 -11.17 17.92
N ILE A 227 15.29 -10.16 18.03
CA ILE A 227 14.01 -10.24 18.75
C ILE A 227 12.87 -10.69 17.84
N VAL A 228 12.92 -10.29 16.57
CA VAL A 228 11.91 -10.56 15.54
C VAL A 228 12.54 -11.40 14.43
N PRO A 229 12.73 -12.70 14.64
CA PRO A 229 13.52 -13.55 13.73
C PRO A 229 12.77 -13.87 12.42
N THR A 230 11.45 -13.74 12.39
CA THR A 230 10.64 -14.06 11.22
C THR A 230 9.74 -12.89 10.81
N PRO A 231 9.50 -12.72 9.51
CA PRO A 231 8.60 -11.67 8.99
C PRO A 231 7.15 -11.79 9.49
N ASP A 232 6.73 -12.99 9.92
CA ASP A 232 5.36 -13.24 10.39
C ASP A 232 5.18 -12.99 11.91
N THR A 233 6.25 -12.58 12.61
CA THR A 233 6.18 -12.25 14.02
C THR A 233 5.38 -10.97 14.23
N SER A 234 4.27 -11.07 14.97
CA SER A 234 3.49 -9.88 15.34
C SER A 234 4.25 -9.01 16.34
N VAL A 235 4.45 -7.75 15.98
CA VAL A 235 5.24 -6.80 16.78
C VAL A 235 4.43 -5.55 17.07
N MET A 236 4.59 -5.01 18.27
CA MET A 236 4.08 -3.71 18.67
C MET A 236 5.26 -2.79 19.03
N LEU A 237 5.41 -1.70 18.25
CA LEU A 237 6.45 -0.71 18.51
C LEU A 237 5.90 0.42 19.39
N TYR A 238 6.67 0.83 20.39
CA TYR A 238 6.34 1.92 21.28
C TYR A 238 7.36 3.05 21.19
N CYS A 239 6.87 4.28 20.99
CA CYS A 239 7.66 5.50 21.14
C CYS A 239 6.84 6.60 21.85
N ARG A 240 7.49 7.73 22.20
CA ARG A 240 6.86 8.79 22.99
C ARG A 240 5.71 9.50 22.27
N THR A 241 5.83 9.75 20.97
CA THR A 241 4.93 10.63 20.18
C THR A 241 4.38 9.97 18.91
N GLY A 242 4.61 8.68 18.70
CA GLY A 242 4.20 8.00 17.46
C GLY A 242 5.08 8.30 16.22
N ASN A 243 5.83 9.40 16.18
CA ASN A 243 6.61 9.79 14.99
C ASN A 243 7.70 8.78 14.61
N ARG A 244 8.41 8.22 15.59
CA ARG A 244 9.51 7.26 15.34
C ARG A 244 8.99 5.92 14.84
N THR A 245 7.84 5.47 15.32
CA THR A 245 7.20 4.23 14.88
C THR A 245 6.74 4.32 13.43
N GLY A 246 6.31 5.50 12.99
CA GLY A 246 5.91 5.75 11.60
C GLY A 246 7.06 5.74 10.58
N VAL A 247 8.32 5.82 11.03
CA VAL A 247 9.51 5.81 10.15
C VAL A 247 10.06 4.40 9.93
N ILE A 248 9.89 3.50 10.89
CA ILE A 248 10.48 2.14 10.89
C ILE A 248 9.47 1.02 10.80
N GLY A 249 8.17 1.32 10.78
CA GLY A 249 7.08 0.36 10.69
C GLY A 249 6.66 -0.02 9.28
#